data_83bd40b36940c0890d46c7d73682fe82
#
_entry.id   83bd40b36940c0890d46c7d73682fe82
#
_cell.length_a   1.000
_cell.length_b   1.000
_cell.length_c   1.000
_cell.angle_alpha   90.00
_cell.angle_beta   90.00
_cell.angle_gamma   90.00
#
_symmetry.space_group_name_H-M   'P 1'
#
loop_
_entity.id
_entity.type
_entity.pdbx_description
1 polymer ?
#
loop_
_entity_poly.entity_id
_entity_poly.type
_entity_poly.pdbx_seq_one_letter_code
_entity_poly.pdbx_strand_id
1 'polypeptide(L)'
;MDEILEILSKDARVDAKQIAKLTGKSVEQVNKVIKKYEDDGVIVKYKTVINPDLAREAKGFVRALIEVSVTPQKDVGFDNMAERIYSFPEVTSCYLVSGAYDLLVIVEGESIQTVSNFVASKLSPMENVRGTTTHFLLKKYKEDGQVLKKQAQGKRLNISY
;
A
#
# COMPACT_ATOMS: atom_id res chain seq x y z
N MET A 1 12.92 -13.01 -11.47
CA MET A 1 12.71 -11.53 -11.53
C MET A 1 14.01 -10.95 -12.04
N ASP A 2 13.98 -9.90 -12.87
CA ASP A 2 15.21 -9.22 -13.35
C ASP A 2 15.97 -8.61 -12.16
N GLU A 3 17.32 -8.68 -12.18
CA GLU A 3 18.17 -8.19 -11.08
C GLU A 3 17.94 -6.71 -10.76
N ILE A 4 17.67 -5.89 -11.79
CA ILE A 4 17.40 -4.46 -11.62
C ILE A 4 16.10 -4.24 -10.83
N LEU A 5 15.03 -4.98 -11.20
CA LEU A 5 13.76 -4.93 -10.47
C LEU A 5 13.90 -5.44 -9.03
N GLU A 6 14.73 -6.47 -8.81
CA GLU A 6 14.98 -7.00 -7.47
C GLU A 6 15.67 -5.97 -6.58
N ILE A 7 16.66 -5.26 -7.10
CA ILE A 7 17.36 -4.17 -6.37
C ILE A 7 16.37 -3.05 -6.05
N LEU A 8 15.63 -2.56 -7.04
CA LEU A 8 14.68 -1.46 -6.87
C LEU A 8 13.50 -1.81 -5.95
N SER A 9 13.09 -3.09 -5.93
CA SER A 9 12.03 -3.54 -5.01
C SER A 9 12.48 -3.53 -3.53
N LYS A 10 13.78 -3.65 -3.27
CA LYS A 10 14.36 -3.59 -1.91
C LYS A 10 14.68 -2.15 -1.49
N ASP A 11 15.23 -1.37 -2.39
CA ASP A 11 15.54 0.04 -2.17
C ASP A 11 15.38 0.85 -3.47
N ALA A 12 14.29 1.58 -3.56
CA ALA A 12 13.97 2.42 -4.71
C ALA A 12 14.88 3.67 -4.84
N ARG A 13 15.78 3.94 -3.87
CA ARG A 13 16.70 5.08 -3.90
C ARG A 13 18.06 4.74 -4.49
N VAL A 14 18.32 3.46 -4.81
CA VAL A 14 19.57 3.05 -5.45
C VAL A 14 19.66 3.70 -6.83
N ASP A 15 20.73 4.46 -7.07
CA ASP A 15 20.92 5.14 -8.34
C ASP A 15 21.41 4.19 -9.46
N ALA A 16 21.29 4.63 -10.70
CA ALA A 16 21.67 3.83 -11.86
C ALA A 16 23.18 3.46 -11.87
N LYS A 17 24.05 4.28 -11.25
CA LYS A 17 25.48 3.98 -11.15
C LYS A 17 25.74 2.83 -10.18
N GLN A 18 25.03 2.81 -9.07
CA GLN A 18 25.12 1.73 -8.09
C GLN A 18 24.56 0.42 -8.66
N ILE A 19 23.40 0.49 -9.35
CA ILE A 19 22.81 -0.67 -10.02
C ILE A 19 23.75 -1.22 -11.09
N ALA A 20 24.38 -0.35 -11.90
CA ALA A 20 25.35 -0.73 -12.91
C ALA A 20 26.54 -1.52 -12.33
N LYS A 21 27.06 -1.07 -11.17
CA LYS A 21 28.15 -1.78 -10.46
C LYS A 21 27.70 -3.15 -9.94
N LEU A 22 26.49 -3.26 -9.42
CA LEU A 22 25.97 -4.51 -8.86
C LEU A 22 25.65 -5.54 -9.94
N THR A 23 25.18 -5.09 -11.14
CA THR A 23 24.74 -5.97 -12.22
C THR A 23 25.77 -6.17 -13.33
N GLY A 24 26.93 -5.47 -13.27
CA GLY A 24 27.95 -5.52 -14.33
C GLY A 24 27.52 -4.86 -15.65
N LYS A 25 26.41 -4.10 -15.66
CA LYS A 25 25.89 -3.39 -16.84
C LYS A 25 26.44 -1.95 -16.92
N SER A 26 26.32 -1.31 -18.10
CA SER A 26 26.57 0.12 -18.19
C SER A 26 25.41 0.93 -17.60
N VAL A 27 25.70 2.16 -17.17
CA VAL A 27 24.68 3.09 -16.63
C VAL A 27 23.59 3.36 -17.67
N GLU A 28 23.95 3.45 -18.96
CA GLU A 28 23.02 3.64 -20.06
C GLU A 28 22.06 2.46 -20.23
N GLN A 29 22.61 1.23 -20.12
CA GLN A 29 21.79 0.01 -20.18
C GLN A 29 20.80 -0.05 -19.02
N VAL A 30 21.25 0.29 -17.79
CA VAL A 30 20.38 0.33 -16.61
C VAL A 30 19.24 1.34 -16.78
N ASN A 31 19.58 2.58 -17.19
CA ASN A 31 18.58 3.62 -17.42
C ASN A 31 17.56 3.22 -18.50
N LYS A 32 18.04 2.60 -19.59
CA LYS A 32 17.15 2.12 -20.66
C LYS A 32 16.18 1.05 -20.17
N VAL A 33 16.66 0.14 -19.33
CA VAL A 33 15.83 -0.95 -18.76
C VAL A 33 14.82 -0.39 -17.77
N ILE A 34 15.24 0.51 -16.87
CA ILE A 34 14.32 1.15 -15.90
C ILE A 34 13.23 1.90 -16.65
N LYS A 35 13.60 2.74 -17.62
CA LYS A 35 12.63 3.47 -18.44
C LYS A 35 11.66 2.54 -19.16
N LYS A 36 12.15 1.46 -19.70
CA LYS A 36 11.26 0.46 -20.32
C LYS A 36 10.25 -0.11 -19.33
N TYR A 37 10.67 -0.42 -18.09
CA TYR A 37 9.75 -0.93 -17.07
C TYR A 37 8.73 0.10 -16.63
N GLU A 38 9.09 1.39 -16.61
CA GLU A 38 8.15 2.49 -16.36
C GLU A 38 7.15 2.64 -17.52
N ASP A 39 7.64 2.65 -18.76
CA ASP A 39 6.81 2.80 -19.98
C ASP A 39 5.85 1.60 -20.17
N ASP A 40 6.31 0.39 -19.85
CA ASP A 40 5.52 -0.87 -19.93
C ASP A 40 4.58 -1.03 -18.70
N GLY A 41 4.60 -0.12 -17.71
CA GLY A 41 3.80 -0.21 -16.51
C GLY A 41 4.22 -1.32 -15.52
N VAL A 42 5.41 -1.92 -15.70
CA VAL A 42 5.98 -2.90 -14.75
C VAL A 42 6.36 -2.19 -13.44
N ILE A 43 6.95 -0.99 -13.55
CA ILE A 43 7.15 -0.08 -12.42
C ILE A 43 6.01 0.95 -12.45
N VAL A 44 5.07 0.82 -11.53
CA VAL A 44 3.91 1.71 -11.45
C VAL A 44 4.22 2.93 -10.59
N LYS A 45 5.02 2.75 -9.51
CA LYS A 45 5.28 3.81 -8.53
C LYS A 45 6.48 3.48 -7.66
N TYR A 46 7.27 4.49 -7.32
CA TYR A 46 8.25 4.44 -6.23
C TYR A 46 7.61 4.93 -4.94
N LYS A 47 7.76 4.18 -3.85
CA LYS A 47 7.12 4.49 -2.56
C LYS A 47 8.13 4.43 -1.42
N THR A 48 8.02 5.36 -0.49
CA THR A 48 8.77 5.37 0.77
C THR A 48 7.91 4.81 1.90
N VAL A 49 8.47 3.89 2.69
CA VAL A 49 7.86 3.43 3.95
C VAL A 49 8.18 4.45 5.03
N ILE A 50 7.14 5.04 5.61
CA ILE A 50 7.26 6.05 6.66
C ILE A 50 6.75 5.48 7.96
N ASN A 51 7.52 5.68 9.05
CA ASN A 51 7.06 5.39 10.39
C ASN A 51 6.24 6.59 10.91
N PRO A 52 4.90 6.50 11.00
CA PRO A 52 4.04 7.62 11.39
C PRO A 52 4.26 8.04 12.84
N ASP A 53 4.68 7.13 13.72
CA ASP A 53 4.96 7.43 15.14
C ASP A 53 6.17 8.38 15.32
N LEU A 54 7.03 8.47 14.32
CA LEU A 54 8.24 9.31 14.32
C LEU A 54 8.11 10.56 13.44
N ALA A 55 7.16 10.59 12.53
CA ALA A 55 6.90 11.72 11.64
C ALA A 55 6.02 12.76 12.37
N ARG A 56 6.66 13.75 13.01
CA ARG A 56 5.99 14.76 13.89
C ARG A 56 4.88 15.57 13.22
N GLU A 57 4.89 15.69 11.88
CA GLU A 57 3.94 16.50 11.11
C GLU A 57 2.99 15.65 10.25
N ALA A 58 3.09 14.33 10.30
CA ALA A 58 2.17 13.48 9.57
C ALA A 58 0.79 13.57 10.22
N LYS A 59 -0.15 14.27 9.56
CA LYS A 59 -1.57 14.15 9.90
C LYS A 59 -1.91 12.67 9.91
N GLY A 60 -2.35 12.17 11.06
CA GLY A 60 -2.73 10.77 11.21
C GLY A 60 -3.92 10.47 10.31
N PHE A 61 -3.70 9.69 9.26
CA PHE A 61 -4.80 9.10 8.51
C PHE A 61 -5.28 7.86 9.25
N VAL A 62 -6.59 7.72 9.34
CA VAL A 62 -7.22 6.48 9.76
C VAL A 62 -7.24 5.54 8.55
N ARG A 63 -6.67 4.36 8.71
CA ARG A 63 -6.73 3.31 7.70
C ARG A 63 -7.69 2.23 8.16
N ALA A 64 -8.53 1.76 7.25
CA ALA A 64 -9.40 0.62 7.49
C ALA A 64 -9.20 -0.45 6.42
N LEU A 65 -9.35 -1.70 6.85
CA LEU A 65 -9.47 -2.86 5.99
C LEU A 65 -10.96 -3.23 5.94
N ILE A 66 -11.52 -3.26 4.75
CA ILE A 66 -12.95 -3.51 4.55
C ILE A 66 -13.10 -4.81 3.78
N GLU A 67 -13.69 -5.79 4.42
CA GLU A 67 -14.16 -7.01 3.75
C GLU A 67 -15.43 -6.68 2.99
N VAL A 68 -15.49 -7.03 1.73
CA VAL A 68 -16.65 -6.80 0.88
C VAL A 68 -17.09 -8.11 0.27
N SER A 69 -18.33 -8.51 0.55
CA SER A 69 -18.98 -9.64 -0.09
C SER A 69 -19.80 -9.13 -1.25
N VAL A 70 -19.58 -9.67 -2.44
CA VAL A 70 -20.29 -9.26 -3.65
C VAL A 70 -20.95 -10.46 -4.34
N THR A 71 -21.96 -10.18 -5.15
CA THR A 71 -22.52 -11.17 -6.06
C THR A 71 -21.80 -11.06 -7.40
N PRO A 72 -21.07 -12.10 -7.85
CA PRO A 72 -20.37 -12.05 -9.14
C PRO A 72 -21.39 -11.88 -10.28
N GLN A 73 -21.04 -11.01 -11.23
CA GLN A 73 -21.85 -10.84 -12.43
C GLN A 73 -21.53 -11.92 -13.45
N LYS A 74 -22.56 -12.40 -14.14
CA LYS A 74 -22.42 -13.35 -15.24
C LYS A 74 -21.55 -12.71 -16.33
N ASP A 75 -20.57 -13.44 -16.83
CA ASP A 75 -19.65 -13.06 -17.92
C ASP A 75 -18.52 -12.04 -17.56
N VAL A 76 -18.61 -11.29 -16.48
CA VAL A 76 -17.61 -10.26 -16.08
C VAL A 76 -16.95 -10.58 -14.73
N GLY A 77 -17.52 -11.49 -13.95
CA GLY A 77 -16.98 -11.90 -12.65
C GLY A 77 -16.94 -10.76 -11.62
N PHE A 78 -15.79 -10.60 -10.99
CA PHE A 78 -15.54 -9.60 -9.95
C PHE A 78 -14.91 -8.30 -10.47
N ASP A 79 -14.33 -8.31 -11.69
CA ASP A 79 -13.48 -7.23 -12.18
C ASP A 79 -14.20 -5.89 -12.29
N ASN A 80 -15.42 -5.89 -12.84
CA ASN A 80 -16.24 -4.69 -12.96
C ASN A 80 -16.56 -4.06 -11.59
N MET A 81 -16.83 -4.91 -10.58
CA MET A 81 -17.07 -4.43 -9.22
C MET A 81 -15.81 -3.86 -8.60
N ALA A 82 -14.68 -4.54 -8.76
CA ALA A 82 -13.38 -4.07 -8.29
C ALA A 82 -13.03 -2.72 -8.93
N GLU A 83 -13.25 -2.56 -10.25
CA GLU A 83 -13.02 -1.30 -10.97
C GLU A 83 -13.83 -0.14 -10.41
N ARG A 84 -15.10 -0.34 -10.16
CA ARG A 84 -15.96 0.67 -9.55
C ARG A 84 -15.50 1.05 -8.13
N ILE A 85 -15.01 0.07 -7.35
CA ILE A 85 -14.55 0.30 -5.98
C ILE A 85 -13.21 1.02 -5.98
N TYR A 86 -12.21 0.56 -6.75
CA TYR A 86 -10.89 1.20 -6.73
C TYR A 86 -10.85 2.57 -7.44
N SER A 87 -11.91 2.93 -8.17
CA SER A 87 -12.05 4.28 -8.73
C SER A 87 -12.33 5.36 -7.68
N PHE A 88 -12.73 4.99 -6.47
CA PHE A 88 -12.90 5.97 -5.40
C PHE A 88 -11.54 6.45 -4.87
N PRO A 89 -11.35 7.78 -4.70
CA PRO A 89 -10.08 8.34 -4.23
C PRO A 89 -9.70 7.93 -2.80
N GLU A 90 -10.68 7.52 -1.99
CA GLU A 90 -10.48 7.02 -0.65
C GLU A 90 -9.85 5.62 -0.62
N VAL A 91 -9.97 4.87 -1.73
CA VAL A 91 -9.46 3.50 -1.85
C VAL A 91 -7.98 3.53 -2.22
N THR A 92 -7.15 2.99 -1.35
CA THR A 92 -5.70 2.90 -1.58
C THR A 92 -5.26 1.53 -2.11
N SER A 93 -6.07 0.49 -1.89
CA SER A 93 -5.84 -0.86 -2.42
C SER A 93 -7.14 -1.64 -2.52
N CYS A 94 -7.23 -2.51 -3.52
CA CYS A 94 -8.34 -3.42 -3.71
C CYS A 94 -7.79 -4.78 -4.18
N TYR A 95 -8.16 -5.85 -3.50
CA TYR A 95 -7.69 -7.21 -3.78
C TYR A 95 -8.86 -8.17 -3.88
N LEU A 96 -8.85 -9.04 -4.89
CA LEU A 96 -9.68 -10.22 -4.90
C LEU A 96 -9.05 -11.28 -4.00
N VAL A 97 -9.79 -11.84 -3.09
CA VAL A 97 -9.29 -12.83 -2.12
C VAL A 97 -10.13 -14.11 -2.14
N SER A 98 -9.51 -15.21 -1.78
CA SER A 98 -10.21 -16.47 -1.53
C SER A 98 -10.52 -16.58 -0.05
N GLY A 99 -11.80 -16.79 0.34
CA GLY A 99 -12.17 -16.91 1.76
C GLY A 99 -13.63 -16.60 2.02
N ALA A 100 -13.90 -16.06 3.21
CA ALA A 100 -15.27 -15.77 3.66
C ALA A 100 -15.92 -14.56 2.96
N TYR A 101 -15.12 -13.73 2.32
CA TYR A 101 -15.53 -12.56 1.55
C TYR A 101 -14.77 -12.53 0.21
N ASP A 102 -15.18 -11.66 -0.70
CA ASP A 102 -14.67 -11.68 -2.07
C ASP A 102 -13.59 -10.62 -2.33
N LEU A 103 -13.77 -9.40 -1.81
CA LEU A 103 -12.81 -8.30 -2.00
C LEU A 103 -12.33 -7.76 -0.65
N LEU A 104 -11.01 -7.54 -0.54
CA LEU A 104 -10.39 -6.78 0.54
C LEU A 104 -10.04 -5.38 0.03
N VAL A 105 -10.68 -4.38 0.61
CA VAL A 105 -10.51 -2.98 0.24
C VAL A 105 -9.80 -2.23 1.35
N ILE A 106 -8.72 -1.52 1.04
CA ILE A 106 -8.02 -0.66 1.99
C ILE A 106 -8.39 0.78 1.70
N VAL A 107 -8.91 1.45 2.72
CA VAL A 107 -9.38 2.84 2.66
C VAL A 107 -8.61 3.69 3.64
N GLU A 108 -8.28 4.91 3.24
CA GLU A 108 -7.69 5.92 4.12
C GLU A 108 -8.58 7.16 4.18
N GLY A 109 -8.70 7.72 5.39
CA GLY A 109 -9.46 8.94 5.64
C GLY A 109 -8.90 9.73 6.82
N GLU A 110 -9.29 10.99 6.94
CA GLU A 110 -8.82 11.88 8.01
C GLU A 110 -9.34 11.47 9.41
N SER A 111 -10.44 10.73 9.46
CA SER A 111 -11.06 10.28 10.71
C SER A 111 -11.83 8.97 10.51
N ILE A 112 -12.15 8.31 11.62
CA ILE A 112 -13.06 7.15 11.65
C ILE A 112 -14.41 7.51 11.00
N GLN A 113 -14.92 8.69 11.28
CA GLN A 113 -16.19 9.16 10.72
C GLN A 113 -16.13 9.30 9.20
N THR A 114 -15.03 9.81 8.65
CA THR A 114 -14.83 9.92 7.20
C THR A 114 -14.87 8.55 6.53
N VAL A 115 -14.16 7.57 7.09
CA VAL A 115 -14.15 6.19 6.58
C VAL A 115 -15.53 5.55 6.72
N SER A 116 -16.18 5.70 7.88
CA SER A 116 -17.52 5.14 8.11
C SER A 116 -18.56 5.74 7.14
N ASN A 117 -18.50 7.04 6.89
CA ASN A 117 -19.36 7.70 5.92
C ASN A 117 -19.13 7.18 4.49
N PHE A 118 -17.87 6.98 4.10
CA PHE A 118 -17.54 6.36 2.81
C PHE A 118 -18.19 4.99 2.66
N VAL A 119 -18.05 4.13 3.68
CA VAL A 119 -18.64 2.79 3.65
C VAL A 119 -20.17 2.86 3.54
N ALA A 120 -20.79 3.68 4.39
CA ALA A 120 -22.27 3.76 4.45
C ALA A 120 -22.90 4.43 3.22
N SER A 121 -22.24 5.46 2.66
CA SER A 121 -22.84 6.25 1.58
C SER A 121 -22.38 5.86 0.17
N LYS A 122 -21.21 5.24 0.04
CA LYS A 122 -20.64 4.89 -1.27
C LYS A 122 -20.49 3.39 -1.48
N LEU A 123 -19.92 2.66 -0.52
CA LEU A 123 -19.57 1.26 -0.72
C LEU A 123 -20.74 0.31 -0.50
N SER A 124 -21.40 0.38 0.67
CA SER A 124 -22.51 -0.52 1.01
C SER A 124 -23.75 -0.39 0.11
N PRO A 125 -24.10 0.81 -0.43
CA PRO A 125 -25.23 0.94 -1.33
C PRO A 125 -24.94 0.51 -2.77
N MET A 126 -23.72 0.11 -3.09
CA MET A 126 -23.40 -0.33 -4.47
C MET A 126 -24.19 -1.59 -4.83
N GLU A 127 -24.73 -1.59 -6.03
CA GLU A 127 -25.40 -2.77 -6.60
C GLU A 127 -24.45 -3.98 -6.56
N ASN A 128 -24.96 -5.14 -6.18
CA ASN A 128 -24.24 -6.41 -5.99
C ASN A 128 -23.31 -6.47 -4.76
N VAL A 129 -23.20 -5.44 -3.93
CA VAL A 129 -22.58 -5.55 -2.61
C VAL A 129 -23.58 -6.17 -1.65
N ARG A 130 -23.27 -7.37 -1.13
CA ARG A 130 -24.13 -8.11 -0.19
C ARG A 130 -23.89 -7.72 1.25
N GLY A 131 -22.67 -7.27 1.55
CA GLY A 131 -22.29 -6.87 2.90
C GLY A 131 -20.86 -6.39 2.98
N THR A 132 -20.58 -5.63 4.04
CA THR A 132 -19.25 -5.08 4.34
C THR A 132 -18.94 -5.25 5.81
N THR A 133 -17.68 -5.56 6.14
CA THR A 133 -17.17 -5.55 7.52
C THR A 133 -15.95 -4.65 7.57
N THR A 134 -15.94 -3.65 8.44
CA THR A 134 -14.87 -2.66 8.54
C THR A 134 -14.01 -2.93 9.75
N HIS A 135 -12.69 -3.08 9.53
CA HIS A 135 -11.67 -3.23 10.56
C HIS A 135 -10.76 -2.00 10.55
N PHE A 136 -10.82 -1.19 11.59
CA PHE A 136 -9.91 -0.06 11.73
C PHE A 136 -8.52 -0.51 12.17
N LEU A 137 -7.49 -0.08 11.44
CA LEU A 137 -6.12 -0.38 11.76
C LEU A 137 -5.67 0.47 12.95
N LEU A 138 -5.49 -0.15 14.11
CA LEU A 138 -5.11 0.55 15.34
C LEU A 138 -3.62 0.86 15.41
N LYS A 139 -2.78 -0.06 14.92
CA LYS A 139 -1.32 0.08 14.97
C LYS A 139 -0.64 -0.77 13.91
N LYS A 140 0.41 -0.22 13.29
CA LYS A 140 1.31 -0.93 12.41
C LYS A 140 2.58 -1.31 13.16
N TYR A 141 2.92 -2.60 13.18
CA TYR A 141 4.18 -3.10 13.76
C TYR A 141 5.24 -3.33 12.69
N LYS A 142 4.82 -3.69 11.48
CA LYS A 142 5.67 -3.95 10.32
C LYS A 142 4.94 -3.54 9.04
N GLU A 143 5.63 -2.93 8.10
CA GLU A 143 5.11 -2.54 6.77
C GLU A 143 6.17 -2.82 5.72
N ASP A 144 5.81 -3.45 4.61
CA ASP A 144 6.70 -3.78 3.47
C ASP A 144 8.05 -4.37 3.92
N GLY A 145 8.01 -5.35 4.86
CA GLY A 145 9.20 -6.00 5.40
C GLY A 145 9.95 -5.20 6.50
N GLN A 146 9.63 -3.92 6.69
CA GLN A 146 10.30 -3.04 7.66
C GLN A 146 9.59 -3.00 9.01
N VAL A 147 10.33 -3.19 10.12
CA VAL A 147 9.78 -3.13 11.47
C VAL A 147 9.68 -1.67 11.91
N LEU A 148 8.47 -1.22 12.26
CA LEU A 148 8.19 0.14 12.72
C LEU A 148 8.39 0.21 14.25
N LYS A 149 9.63 0.35 14.72
CA LYS A 149 9.93 0.51 16.14
C LYS A 149 9.97 1.99 16.51
N LYS A 150 9.42 2.35 17.68
CA LYS A 150 9.81 3.59 18.34
C LYS A 150 11.29 3.47 18.70
N GLN A 151 12.11 4.47 18.34
CA GLN A 151 13.45 4.55 18.90
C GLN A 151 13.29 4.62 20.43
N ALA A 152 13.86 3.64 21.12
CA ALA A 152 14.03 3.77 22.56
C ALA A 152 14.85 5.03 22.78
N GLN A 153 14.25 6.07 23.37
CA GLN A 153 15.02 7.18 23.88
C GLN A 153 16.01 6.57 24.87
N GLY A 154 17.29 6.56 24.49
CA GLY A 154 18.35 6.11 25.35
C GLY A 154 18.30 6.98 26.63
N LYS A 155 17.73 6.44 27.71
CA LYS A 155 18.03 6.96 29.04
C LYS A 155 19.53 6.79 29.24
N ARG A 156 20.31 7.83 28.96
CA ARG A 156 21.64 7.95 29.52
C ARG A 156 21.43 7.89 31.03
N LEU A 157 21.82 6.78 31.63
CA LEU A 157 22.01 6.70 33.06
C LEU A 157 23.08 7.76 33.42
N ASN A 158 22.67 8.85 34.09
CA ASN A 158 23.60 9.74 34.73
C ASN A 158 24.28 8.96 35.83
N ILE A 159 25.49 8.48 35.57
CA ILE A 159 26.37 7.97 36.61
C ILE A 159 27.00 9.21 37.23
N SER A 160 26.45 9.67 38.34
CA SER A 160 27.11 10.62 39.24
C SER A 160 28.08 9.83 40.12
N TYR A 161 29.38 10.20 40.08
CA TYR A 161 30.36 9.77 41.04
C TYR A 161 30.30 10.68 42.27
#